data_c0ebe56f45189c0eb3378dbb883527c2
#
_entry.id   c0ebe56f45189c0eb3378dbb883527c2
#
_cell.length_a   1.000
_cell.length_b   1.000
_cell.length_c   1.000
_cell.angle_alpha   90.00
_cell.angle_beta   90.00
_cell.angle_gamma   90.00
#
_symmetry.space_group_name_H-M   'P 1'
#
loop_
_entity.id
_entity.type
_entity.pdbx_description
1 polymer ?
#
loop_
_entity_poly.entity_id
_entity_poly.type
_entity_poly.pdbx_seq_one_letter_code
_entity_poly.pdbx_strand_id
1 'polypeptide(L)'
;MAPVLQFAAGLLLRAQGAGFGMKLAFFDVDGVLTDGRLYIGEQGETVKAFSTLDGHGLKLLAGAGIEPVVITGRDSPAVRRRIADLGLARAMYGVHDKLAAAEAVLAEAGIGWADTAAIGDDWPDLPLLLRAGLACAPANAHAEVKAVAHH
;
A
#
# COMPACT_ATOMS: atom_id res chain seq x y z
N MET A 1 -13.32 1.96 8.95
CA MET A 1 -12.17 1.23 9.53
C MET A 1 -10.92 1.72 8.83
N ALA A 2 -9.77 1.79 9.49
CA ALA A 2 -8.52 2.32 8.95
C ALA A 2 -7.52 1.15 8.75
N PRO A 3 -7.59 0.44 7.60
CA PRO A 3 -6.83 -0.79 7.38
C PRO A 3 -5.32 -0.55 7.40
N VAL A 4 -4.87 0.58 6.89
CA VAL A 4 -3.44 0.91 6.86
C VAL A 4 -2.89 1.23 8.23
N LEU A 5 -3.67 1.90 9.11
CA LEU A 5 -3.24 2.10 10.49
C LEU A 5 -3.11 0.77 11.24
N GLN A 6 -4.06 -0.14 11.08
CA GLN A 6 -3.99 -1.48 11.69
C GLN A 6 -2.81 -2.29 11.16
N PHE A 7 -2.57 -2.25 9.86
CA PHE A 7 -1.42 -2.86 9.23
C PHE A 7 -0.11 -2.28 9.77
N ALA A 8 0.01 -0.94 9.84
CA ALA A 8 1.19 -0.27 10.38
C ALA A 8 1.44 -0.65 11.85
N ALA A 9 0.41 -0.67 12.68
CA ALA A 9 0.52 -1.09 14.07
C ALA A 9 1.01 -2.55 14.19
N GLY A 10 0.47 -3.46 13.38
CA GLY A 10 0.90 -4.85 13.31
C GLY A 10 2.36 -5.01 12.89
N LEU A 11 2.82 -4.25 11.89
CA LEU A 11 4.22 -4.22 11.47
C LEU A 11 5.14 -3.69 12.58
N LEU A 12 4.77 -2.58 13.21
CA LEU A 12 5.57 -1.95 14.26
C LEU A 12 5.69 -2.83 15.50
N LEU A 13 4.62 -3.53 15.88
CA LEU A 13 4.67 -4.49 16.99
C LEU A 13 5.61 -5.66 16.67
N ARG A 14 5.60 -6.17 15.45
CA ARG A 14 6.50 -7.24 15.01
C ARG A 14 7.95 -6.76 14.89
N ALA A 15 8.18 -5.50 14.51
CA ALA A 15 9.51 -4.92 14.41
C ALA A 15 10.26 -4.84 15.74
N GLN A 16 9.57 -4.97 16.88
CA GLN A 16 10.19 -5.05 18.20
C GLN A 16 10.76 -6.43 18.51
N GLY A 17 10.46 -7.45 17.70
CA GLY A 17 11.01 -8.80 17.82
C GLY A 17 12.36 -8.95 17.09
N ALA A 18 13.29 -9.70 17.68
CA ALA A 18 14.56 -10.01 17.05
C ALA A 18 14.32 -10.77 15.73
N GLY A 19 14.89 -10.25 14.61
CA GLY A 19 14.81 -10.87 13.30
C GLY A 19 13.71 -10.34 12.37
N PHE A 20 12.92 -9.34 12.77
CA PHE A 20 11.97 -8.69 11.90
C PHE A 20 12.68 -7.62 11.05
N GLY A 21 12.84 -7.90 9.75
CA GLY A 21 13.68 -7.11 8.85
C GLY A 21 12.91 -6.28 7.80
N MET A 22 11.59 -6.02 7.99
CA MET A 22 10.82 -5.25 7.01
C MET A 22 11.42 -3.87 6.78
N LYS A 23 11.71 -3.56 5.53
CA LYS A 23 12.36 -2.30 5.11
C LYS A 23 11.46 -1.46 4.22
N LEU A 24 10.50 -2.11 3.55
CA LEU A 24 9.63 -1.47 2.58
C LEU A 24 8.23 -2.08 2.65
N ALA A 25 7.19 -1.26 2.43
CA ALA A 25 5.81 -1.71 2.37
C ALA A 25 5.11 -1.11 1.16
N PHE A 26 4.54 -1.98 0.31
CA PHE A 26 3.76 -1.60 -0.86
C PHE A 26 2.29 -1.41 -0.51
N PHE A 27 1.68 -0.36 -1.04
CA PHE A 27 0.28 -0.01 -0.82
C PHE A 27 -0.43 0.23 -2.14
N ASP A 28 -1.59 -0.41 -2.33
CA ASP A 28 -2.57 0.05 -3.30
C ASP A 28 -3.34 1.26 -2.76
N VAL A 29 -4.14 1.91 -3.58
CA VAL A 29 -4.95 3.08 -3.22
C VAL A 29 -6.43 2.74 -3.13
N ASP A 30 -7.03 2.33 -4.24
CA ASP A 30 -8.47 2.14 -4.32
C ASP A 30 -8.86 0.83 -3.62
N GLY A 31 -9.56 0.93 -2.49
CA GLY A 31 -9.91 -0.19 -1.62
C GLY A 31 -8.96 -0.41 -0.44
N VAL A 32 -7.79 0.24 -0.43
CA VAL A 32 -6.79 0.19 0.67
C VAL A 32 -6.68 1.52 1.39
N LEU A 33 -6.29 2.59 0.70
CA LEU A 33 -6.23 3.97 1.23
C LEU A 33 -7.57 4.69 1.13
N THR A 34 -8.48 4.16 0.30
CA THR A 34 -9.86 4.59 0.14
C THR A 34 -10.81 3.42 0.35
N ASP A 35 -12.10 3.66 0.30
CA ASP A 35 -13.13 2.60 0.35
C ASP A 35 -13.40 1.93 -1.02
N GLY A 36 -12.60 2.23 -2.04
CA GLY A 36 -12.74 1.71 -3.40
C GLY A 36 -13.82 2.37 -4.24
N ARG A 37 -14.57 3.34 -3.70
CA ARG A 37 -15.62 4.04 -4.44
C ARG A 37 -15.04 5.11 -5.36
N LEU A 38 -15.69 5.26 -6.52
CA LEU A 38 -15.39 6.31 -7.48
C LEU A 38 -16.53 7.34 -7.49
N TYR A 39 -16.19 8.60 -7.31
CA TYR A 39 -17.14 9.71 -7.41
C TYR A 39 -16.94 10.39 -8.76
N ILE A 40 -17.77 10.02 -9.73
CA ILE A 40 -17.67 10.46 -11.12
C ILE A 40 -18.64 11.61 -11.39
N GLY A 41 -18.09 12.75 -11.81
CA GLY A 41 -18.83 13.89 -12.36
C GLY A 41 -18.73 13.96 -13.88
N GLU A 42 -19.26 15.02 -14.49
CA GLU A 42 -19.24 15.22 -15.94
C GLU A 42 -17.83 15.25 -16.55
N GLN A 43 -16.82 15.67 -15.77
CA GLN A 43 -15.43 15.78 -16.21
C GLN A 43 -14.54 14.64 -15.71
N GLY A 44 -15.14 13.54 -15.22
CA GLY A 44 -14.42 12.39 -14.68
C GLY A 44 -14.45 12.32 -13.17
N GLU A 45 -13.43 11.71 -12.55
CA GLU A 45 -13.34 11.58 -11.09
C GLU A 45 -13.19 12.95 -10.42
N THR A 46 -14.08 13.25 -9.46
CA THR A 46 -14.17 14.56 -8.80
C THR A 46 -13.47 14.59 -7.44
N VAL A 47 -13.74 13.59 -6.59
CA VAL A 47 -13.19 13.53 -5.23
C VAL A 47 -12.83 12.10 -4.86
N LYS A 48 -11.90 11.97 -3.91
CA LYS A 48 -11.62 10.72 -3.18
C LYS A 48 -11.63 10.99 -1.68
N ALA A 49 -12.23 10.09 -0.92
CA ALA A 49 -12.20 10.13 0.54
C ALA A 49 -11.02 9.31 1.07
N PHE A 50 -10.21 9.94 1.91
CA PHE A 50 -9.07 9.30 2.58
C PHE A 50 -9.24 9.34 4.10
N SER A 51 -8.81 8.28 4.78
CA SER A 51 -8.75 8.25 6.23
C SER A 51 -7.55 9.06 6.75
N THR A 52 -7.79 9.90 7.75
CA THR A 52 -6.70 10.59 8.47
C THR A 52 -5.86 9.59 9.26
N LEU A 53 -6.48 8.53 9.79
CA LEU A 53 -5.82 7.47 10.55
C LEU A 53 -4.86 6.66 9.68
N ASP A 54 -5.26 6.33 8.44
CA ASP A 54 -4.40 5.63 7.50
C ASP A 54 -3.19 6.49 7.09
N GLY A 55 -3.40 7.80 6.91
CA GLY A 55 -2.30 8.73 6.68
C GLY A 55 -1.32 8.78 7.86
N HIS A 56 -1.82 8.68 9.09
CA HIS A 56 -0.97 8.58 10.29
C HIS A 56 -0.19 7.27 10.30
N GLY A 57 -0.83 6.14 9.96
CA GLY A 57 -0.17 4.84 9.84
C GLY A 57 1.01 4.85 8.86
N LEU A 58 0.86 5.45 7.68
CA LEU A 58 1.94 5.60 6.70
C LEU A 58 3.12 6.41 7.27
N LYS A 59 2.84 7.50 7.99
CA LYS A 59 3.89 8.31 8.65
C LYS A 59 4.60 7.56 9.76
N LEU A 60 3.89 6.73 10.53
CA LEU A 60 4.49 5.88 11.56
C LEU A 60 5.46 4.85 10.95
N LEU A 61 5.09 4.22 9.83
CA LEU A 61 5.99 3.31 9.12
C LEU A 61 7.25 4.01 8.65
N ALA A 62 7.12 5.15 7.98
CA ALA A 62 8.26 5.94 7.52
C ALA A 62 9.17 6.35 8.68
N GLY A 63 8.59 6.79 9.81
CA GLY A 63 9.34 7.14 11.02
C GLY A 63 10.07 5.96 11.67
N ALA A 64 9.61 4.73 11.45
CA ALA A 64 10.23 3.51 11.94
C ALA A 64 11.25 2.91 10.95
N GLY A 65 11.53 3.59 9.84
CA GLY A 65 12.48 3.12 8.82
C GLY A 65 11.90 2.09 7.84
N ILE A 66 10.57 1.93 7.81
CA ILE A 66 9.88 1.10 6.81
C ILE A 66 9.33 2.05 5.74
N GLU A 67 9.92 2.05 4.56
CA GLU A 67 9.53 2.96 3.47
C GLU A 67 8.15 2.59 2.91
N PRO A 68 7.13 3.47 3.00
CA PRO A 68 5.86 3.25 2.32
C PRO A 68 6.00 3.61 0.83
N VAL A 69 5.63 2.67 -0.03
CA VAL A 69 5.62 2.85 -1.50
C VAL A 69 4.20 2.64 -2.00
N VAL A 70 3.64 3.64 -2.67
CA VAL A 70 2.30 3.54 -3.28
C VAL A 70 2.42 3.12 -4.73
N ILE A 71 1.68 2.07 -5.12
CA ILE A 71 1.57 1.62 -6.52
C ILE A 71 0.08 1.50 -6.86
N THR A 72 -0.40 2.37 -7.74
CA THR A 72 -1.82 2.40 -8.13
C THR A 72 -2.01 2.30 -9.64
N GLY A 73 -3.01 1.55 -10.06
CA GLY A 73 -3.41 1.43 -11.46
C GLY A 73 -4.05 2.70 -12.03
N ARG A 74 -4.51 3.60 -11.18
CA ARG A 74 -5.17 4.84 -11.59
C ARG A 74 -4.25 6.04 -11.38
N ASP A 75 -4.38 7.04 -12.27
CA ASP A 75 -3.78 8.34 -12.09
C ASP A 75 -4.86 9.37 -11.76
N SER A 76 -4.84 9.87 -10.54
CA SER A 76 -5.85 10.77 -10.01
C SER A 76 -5.19 11.99 -9.36
N PRO A 77 -5.60 13.22 -9.71
CA PRO A 77 -5.11 14.44 -9.04
C PRO A 77 -5.32 14.41 -7.52
N ALA A 78 -6.45 13.84 -7.06
CA ALA A 78 -6.73 13.71 -5.63
C ALA A 78 -5.73 12.79 -4.92
N VAL A 79 -5.34 11.67 -5.54
CA VAL A 79 -4.31 10.77 -5.02
C VAL A 79 -2.96 11.45 -4.99
N ARG A 80 -2.55 12.10 -6.08
CA ARG A 80 -1.28 12.86 -6.15
C ARG A 80 -1.19 13.91 -5.06
N ARG A 81 -2.26 14.67 -4.85
CA ARG A 81 -2.35 15.67 -3.79
C ARG A 81 -2.20 15.02 -2.41
N ARG A 82 -2.93 13.94 -2.14
CA ARG A 82 -2.89 13.24 -0.85
C ARG A 82 -1.49 12.71 -0.53
N ILE A 83 -0.82 12.08 -1.50
CA ILE A 83 0.54 11.55 -1.36
C ILE A 83 1.54 12.67 -1.05
N ALA A 84 1.43 13.80 -1.74
CA ALA A 84 2.26 14.98 -1.48
C ALA A 84 2.04 15.54 -0.07
N ASP A 85 0.78 15.67 0.38
CA ASP A 85 0.44 16.14 1.73
C ASP A 85 0.96 15.20 2.82
N LEU A 86 1.08 13.91 2.53
CA LEU A 86 1.67 12.92 3.44
C LEU A 86 3.20 12.93 3.43
N GLY A 87 3.82 13.55 2.43
CA GLY A 87 5.27 13.59 2.28
C GLY A 87 5.90 12.24 1.93
N LEU A 88 5.16 11.35 1.25
CA LEU A 88 5.69 10.06 0.84
C LEU A 88 6.69 10.21 -0.31
N ALA A 89 7.85 9.56 -0.17
CA ALA A 89 8.95 9.69 -1.12
C ALA A 89 8.68 8.99 -2.46
N ARG A 90 7.93 7.86 -2.43
CA ARG A 90 7.69 7.04 -3.63
C ARG A 90 6.21 6.77 -3.84
N ALA A 91 5.74 7.13 -5.03
CA ALA A 91 4.41 6.75 -5.50
C ALA A 91 4.41 6.62 -7.02
N MET A 92 3.79 5.58 -7.52
CA MET A 92 3.65 5.30 -8.94
C MET A 92 2.17 5.25 -9.32
N TYR A 93 1.81 5.97 -10.36
CA TYR A 93 0.43 6.19 -10.79
C TYR A 93 0.23 5.64 -12.20
N GLY A 94 -0.98 5.18 -12.52
CA GLY A 94 -1.29 4.63 -13.84
C GLY A 94 -0.53 3.34 -14.16
N VAL A 95 -0.18 2.56 -13.15
CA VAL A 95 0.64 1.35 -13.29
C VAL A 95 -0.24 0.17 -13.68
N HIS A 96 -0.02 -0.40 -14.85
CA HIS A 96 -0.72 -1.61 -15.31
C HIS A 96 -0.04 -2.89 -14.81
N ASP A 97 1.29 -2.93 -14.79
CA ASP A 97 2.07 -4.05 -14.26
C ASP A 97 2.69 -3.66 -12.92
N LYS A 98 1.96 -3.94 -11.84
CA LYS A 98 2.42 -3.63 -10.48
C LYS A 98 3.65 -4.45 -10.09
N LEU A 99 3.81 -5.67 -10.63
CA LEU A 99 4.97 -6.50 -10.33
C LEU A 99 6.25 -5.88 -10.88
N ALA A 100 6.27 -5.53 -12.16
CA ALA A 100 7.44 -4.89 -12.78
C ALA A 100 7.81 -3.57 -12.07
N ALA A 101 6.80 -2.78 -11.68
CA ALA A 101 7.00 -1.55 -10.93
C ALA A 101 7.63 -1.81 -9.54
N ALA A 102 7.13 -2.80 -8.81
CA ALA A 102 7.66 -3.17 -7.50
C ALA A 102 9.10 -3.73 -7.61
N GLU A 103 9.37 -4.57 -8.60
CA GLU A 103 10.72 -5.12 -8.84
C GLU A 103 11.74 -4.02 -9.16
N ALA A 104 11.36 -3.00 -9.92
CA ALA A 104 12.21 -1.84 -10.19
C ALA A 104 12.56 -1.08 -8.90
N VAL A 105 11.58 -0.87 -8.01
CA VAL A 105 11.80 -0.23 -6.70
C VAL A 105 12.74 -1.06 -5.83
N LEU A 106 12.53 -2.37 -5.78
CA LEU A 106 13.35 -3.28 -4.98
C LEU A 106 14.79 -3.33 -5.48
N ALA A 107 14.99 -3.38 -6.80
CA ALA A 107 16.31 -3.36 -7.42
C ALA A 107 17.05 -2.06 -7.10
N GLU A 108 16.38 -0.90 -7.21
CA GLU A 108 16.96 0.41 -6.87
C GLU A 108 17.33 0.51 -5.38
N ALA A 109 16.46 -0.01 -4.51
CA ALA A 109 16.67 0.04 -3.05
C ALA A 109 17.65 -1.03 -2.53
N GLY A 110 17.98 -2.05 -3.33
CA GLY A 110 18.78 -3.19 -2.89
C GLY A 110 18.08 -4.05 -1.84
N ILE A 111 16.73 -4.16 -1.93
CA ILE A 111 15.89 -4.88 -0.97
C ILE A 111 15.32 -6.14 -1.64
N GLY A 112 15.32 -7.26 -0.92
CA GLY A 112 14.68 -8.50 -1.37
C GLY A 112 13.21 -8.57 -0.94
N TRP A 113 12.42 -9.41 -1.64
CA TRP A 113 11.00 -9.61 -1.33
C TRP A 113 10.74 -10.05 0.11
N ALA A 114 11.65 -10.82 0.70
CA ALA A 114 11.53 -11.29 2.09
C ALA A 114 11.48 -10.12 3.12
N ASP A 115 12.10 -8.98 2.79
CA ASP A 115 12.14 -7.78 3.64
C ASP A 115 11.03 -6.78 3.29
N THR A 116 9.99 -7.21 2.56
CA THR A 116 8.88 -6.37 2.14
C THR A 116 7.56 -6.81 2.74
N ALA A 117 6.68 -5.84 2.94
CA ALA A 117 5.27 -6.07 3.17
C ALA A 117 4.45 -5.52 2.00
N ALA A 118 3.23 -6.03 1.81
CA ALA A 118 2.29 -5.51 0.82
C ALA A 118 0.86 -5.55 1.37
N ILE A 119 0.07 -4.54 1.03
CA ILE A 119 -1.36 -4.53 1.27
C ILE A 119 -2.10 -4.15 -0.02
N GLY A 120 -3.05 -4.98 -0.41
CA GLY A 120 -3.87 -4.84 -1.61
C GLY A 120 -5.24 -5.45 -1.40
N ASP A 121 -6.20 -5.11 -2.25
CA ASP A 121 -7.60 -5.56 -2.11
C ASP A 121 -8.12 -6.31 -3.34
N ASP A 122 -7.45 -6.21 -4.49
CA ASP A 122 -7.93 -6.75 -5.76
C ASP A 122 -6.86 -7.53 -6.51
N TRP A 123 -7.25 -8.19 -7.59
CA TRP A 123 -6.42 -9.08 -8.40
C TRP A 123 -5.11 -8.47 -8.91
N PRO A 124 -5.05 -7.20 -9.33
CA PRO A 124 -3.79 -6.58 -9.72
C PRO A 124 -2.71 -6.57 -8.64
N ASP A 125 -3.10 -6.75 -7.36
CA ASP A 125 -2.19 -6.79 -6.21
C ASP A 125 -1.63 -8.18 -5.94
N LEU A 126 -2.28 -9.24 -6.43
CA LEU A 126 -1.88 -10.63 -6.19
C LEU A 126 -0.40 -10.90 -6.48
N PRO A 127 0.21 -10.41 -7.57
CA PRO A 127 1.62 -10.66 -7.85
C PRO A 127 2.56 -10.14 -6.75
N LEU A 128 2.21 -9.03 -6.09
CA LEU A 128 2.98 -8.46 -4.98
C LEU A 128 2.73 -9.26 -3.70
N LEU A 129 1.46 -9.54 -3.40
CA LEU A 129 1.05 -10.26 -2.19
C LEU A 129 1.65 -11.66 -2.12
N LEU A 130 1.72 -12.37 -3.26
CA LEU A 130 2.31 -13.70 -3.35
C LEU A 130 3.84 -13.71 -3.14
N ARG A 131 4.53 -12.59 -3.30
CA ARG A 131 5.99 -12.47 -3.19
C ARG A 131 6.45 -11.81 -1.90
N ALA A 132 5.65 -10.91 -1.35
CA ALA A 132 6.00 -10.15 -0.15
C ALA A 132 6.24 -11.07 1.05
N GLY A 133 7.22 -10.72 1.87
CA GLY A 133 7.48 -11.42 3.13
C GLY A 133 6.29 -11.34 4.09
N LEU A 134 5.48 -10.28 4.00
CA LEU A 134 4.20 -10.16 4.68
C LEU A 134 3.13 -9.61 3.73
N ALA A 135 2.11 -10.39 3.45
CA ALA A 135 0.94 -10.01 2.66
C ALA A 135 -0.26 -9.73 3.56
N CYS A 136 -0.94 -8.61 3.34
CA CYS A 136 -2.13 -8.23 4.08
C CYS A 136 -3.26 -7.81 3.13
N ALA A 137 -4.49 -8.03 3.57
CA ALA A 137 -5.70 -7.66 2.85
C ALA A 137 -6.68 -6.95 3.77
N PRO A 138 -7.28 -5.83 3.34
CA PRO A 138 -8.35 -5.21 4.11
C PRO A 138 -9.62 -6.08 4.10
N ALA A 139 -10.53 -5.83 5.05
CA ALA A 139 -11.75 -6.61 5.18
C ALA A 139 -12.65 -6.59 3.92
N ASN A 140 -12.58 -5.52 3.14
CA ASN A 140 -13.30 -5.36 1.86
C ASN A 140 -12.62 -6.03 0.65
N ALA A 141 -11.42 -6.62 0.82
CA ALA A 141 -10.69 -7.23 -0.28
C ALA A 141 -11.43 -8.41 -0.91
N HIS A 142 -11.12 -8.68 -2.17
CA HIS A 142 -11.65 -9.82 -2.91
C HIS A 142 -11.29 -11.15 -2.22
N ALA A 143 -12.13 -12.17 -2.39
CA ALA A 143 -11.97 -13.45 -1.69
C ALA A 143 -10.61 -14.11 -1.99
N GLU A 144 -10.16 -14.08 -3.24
CA GLU A 144 -8.88 -14.65 -3.66
C GLU A 144 -7.69 -13.89 -3.07
N VAL A 145 -7.81 -12.57 -2.92
CA VAL A 145 -6.78 -11.75 -2.25
C VAL A 145 -6.68 -12.13 -0.78
N LYS A 146 -7.82 -12.26 -0.09
CA LYS A 146 -7.84 -12.73 1.31
C LYS A 146 -7.27 -14.14 1.47
N ALA A 147 -7.48 -15.02 0.48
CA ALA A 147 -6.99 -16.39 0.54
C ALA A 147 -5.46 -16.50 0.51
N VAL A 148 -4.75 -15.51 -0.04
CA VAL A 148 -3.28 -15.49 -0.10
C VAL A 148 -2.66 -14.56 0.94
N ALA A 149 -3.44 -13.72 1.59
CA ALA A 149 -2.97 -12.82 2.64
C ALA A 149 -2.63 -13.59 3.92
N HIS A 150 -1.62 -13.13 4.63
CA HIS A 150 -1.25 -13.63 5.95
C HIS A 150 -2.14 -13.03 7.06
N HIS A 151 -2.70 -11.83 6.81
CA HIS A 151 -3.59 -11.10 7.72
C HIS A 151 -4.63 -10.29 6.97
#